data_04476ae8b7c2b03107175dd6864cab7e
#
_entry.id   04476ae8b7c2b03107175dd6864cab7e
#
_cell.length_a   1.000
_cell.length_b   1.000
_cell.length_c   1.000
_cell.angle_alpha   90.00
_cell.angle_beta   90.00
_cell.angle_gamma   90.00
#
_symmetry.space_group_name_H-M   'P 1'
#
loop_
_entity.id
_entity.type
_entity.pdbx_description
1 polymer ?
#
loop_
_entity_poly.entity_id
_entity_poly.type
_entity_poly.pdbx_seq_one_letter_code
_entity_poly.pdbx_strand_id
1 'polypeptide(L)'
;MHVALEENRFCLYAQEIAPLKTFEGPGHIEILLRLYDESGRTILPSSFIPAAERYGLMTALDRWVVRNVFQVIRQCLDEGREGPLSICAINLSGSSIGDDKFLEYLQRLFVEYAIPPRMICFEITETSAIANLGSAIRFINELKGLGCRFSLDDFCAGMSSFAYLKHLPVDFLKIDGSFVKDMLDDPVNRAMVEVINHIGHVMGKRTIAEFVETPLIEQALQEIGVDYAQGYLIERPQVFTCDSLQRQRIAARPLLQRAPGTFR
;
A
#
# COMPACT_ATOMS: atom_id res chain seq x y z
N MET A 1 10.57 0.84 21.85
CA MET A 1 10.40 0.17 20.55
C MET A 1 11.06 -1.22 20.52
N HIS A 2 12.31 -1.44 20.92
CA HIS A 2 12.87 -2.81 21.07
C HIS A 2 11.98 -3.69 21.94
N VAL A 3 11.62 -3.20 23.12
CA VAL A 3 10.69 -3.87 24.04
C VAL A 3 9.34 -4.18 23.35
N ALA A 4 8.82 -3.27 22.54
CA ALA A 4 7.54 -3.48 21.85
C ALA A 4 7.61 -4.58 20.76
N LEU A 5 8.79 -4.75 20.10
CA LEU A 5 9.03 -5.86 19.19
C LEU A 5 9.12 -7.20 19.93
N GLU A 6 9.78 -7.22 21.08
CA GLU A 6 9.94 -8.42 21.93
C GLU A 6 8.64 -8.82 22.62
N GLU A 7 7.82 -7.83 23.03
CA GLU A 7 6.53 -8.02 23.71
C GLU A 7 5.36 -8.25 22.76
N ASN A 8 5.59 -8.36 21.43
CA ASN A 8 4.54 -8.52 20.41
C ASN A 8 3.42 -7.45 20.50
N ARG A 9 3.80 -6.19 20.78
CA ARG A 9 2.83 -5.09 20.86
C ARG A 9 2.49 -4.47 19.50
N PHE A 10 3.18 -4.89 18.45
CA PHE A 10 2.81 -4.52 17.09
C PHE A 10 1.67 -5.41 16.58
N CYS A 11 0.80 -4.81 15.77
CA CYS A 11 -0.27 -5.53 15.09
C CYS A 11 -0.45 -4.99 13.66
N LEU A 12 -1.00 -5.83 12.80
CA LEU A 12 -1.26 -5.51 11.42
C LEU A 12 -2.75 -5.27 11.20
N TYR A 13 -3.03 -4.22 10.45
CA TYR A 13 -4.35 -3.89 9.94
C TYR A 13 -4.31 -3.99 8.42
N ALA A 14 -5.45 -4.14 7.80
CA ALA A 14 -5.63 -4.12 6.35
C ALA A 14 -6.67 -3.08 5.97
N GLN A 15 -6.47 -2.42 4.84
CA GLN A 15 -7.43 -1.52 4.25
C GLN A 15 -7.57 -1.84 2.76
N GLU A 16 -8.81 -1.88 2.26
CA GLU A 16 -9.08 -2.17 0.86
C GLU A 16 -8.62 -1.04 -0.07
N ILE A 17 -7.99 -1.41 -1.18
CA ILE A 17 -7.73 -0.59 -2.35
C ILE A 17 -8.70 -1.07 -3.43
N ALA A 18 -9.81 -0.34 -3.61
CA ALA A 18 -10.89 -0.73 -4.50
C ALA A 18 -10.68 -0.21 -5.92
N PRO A 19 -11.01 -0.99 -6.96
CA PRO A 19 -11.01 -0.47 -8.33
C PRO A 19 -12.16 0.49 -8.52
N LEU A 20 -11.93 1.55 -9.23
CA LEU A 20 -12.95 2.53 -9.63
C LEU A 20 -13.72 2.11 -10.89
N LYS A 21 -13.16 1.19 -11.68
CA LYS A 21 -13.81 0.59 -12.85
C LYS A 21 -14.09 -0.90 -12.60
N THR A 22 -15.03 -1.48 -13.35
CA THR A 22 -15.24 -2.93 -13.32
C THR A 22 -13.94 -3.63 -13.75
N PHE A 23 -13.42 -4.44 -12.88
CA PHE A 23 -12.18 -5.18 -13.11
C PHE A 23 -12.32 -6.59 -12.54
N GLU A 24 -12.04 -7.58 -13.36
CA GLU A 24 -11.94 -8.97 -12.93
C GLU A 24 -10.50 -9.27 -12.50
N GLY A 25 -10.29 -9.57 -11.24
CA GLY A 25 -8.96 -9.89 -10.73
C GLY A 25 -8.94 -10.01 -9.20
N PRO A 26 -7.79 -10.33 -8.59
CA PRO A 26 -7.67 -10.43 -7.14
C PRO A 26 -7.95 -9.07 -6.49
N GLY A 27 -8.47 -9.09 -5.27
CA GLY A 27 -8.55 -7.91 -4.42
C GLY A 27 -7.18 -7.26 -4.22
N HIS A 28 -7.15 -6.06 -3.70
CA HIS A 28 -5.91 -5.36 -3.32
C HIS A 28 -6.14 -4.75 -1.94
N ILE A 29 -5.23 -4.98 -1.01
CA ILE A 29 -5.28 -4.44 0.35
C ILE A 29 -3.93 -3.86 0.71
N GLU A 30 -3.92 -2.76 1.45
CA GLU A 30 -2.72 -2.24 2.08
C GLU A 30 -2.60 -2.73 3.51
N ILE A 31 -1.40 -3.17 3.89
CA ILE A 31 -1.06 -3.61 5.24
C ILE A 31 -0.55 -2.41 6.04
N LEU A 32 -1.24 -2.10 7.10
CA LEU A 32 -1.00 -0.94 7.94
C LEU A 32 -0.53 -1.37 9.32
N LEU A 33 0.66 -0.91 9.71
CA LEU A 33 1.21 -1.19 11.04
C LEU A 33 0.50 -0.37 12.12
N ARG A 34 0.26 -0.97 13.27
CA ARG A 34 -0.22 -0.33 14.49
C ARG A 34 0.61 -0.80 15.68
N LEU A 35 0.65 0.00 16.72
CA LEU A 35 1.31 -0.34 17.98
C LEU A 35 0.28 -0.23 19.11
N TYR A 36 0.24 -1.21 20.01
CA TYR A 36 -0.53 -1.11 21.23
C TYR A 36 0.31 -0.50 22.37
N ASP A 37 -0.24 0.49 23.06
CA ASP A 37 0.36 0.98 24.31
C ASP A 37 0.15 -0.03 25.45
N GLU A 38 0.72 0.25 26.62
CA GLU A 38 0.62 -0.61 27.79
C GLU A 38 -0.83 -0.75 28.32
N SER A 39 -1.72 0.15 27.92
CA SER A 39 -3.16 0.10 28.24
C SER A 39 -3.99 -0.61 27.16
N GLY A 40 -3.37 -1.11 26.08
CA GLY A 40 -4.03 -1.77 24.96
C GLY A 40 -4.65 -0.81 23.94
N ARG A 41 -4.36 0.49 24.00
CA ARG A 41 -4.85 1.46 23.01
C ARG A 41 -3.94 1.45 21.76
N THR A 42 -4.56 1.63 20.61
CA THR A 42 -3.85 1.69 19.33
C THR A 42 -3.13 3.03 19.15
N ILE A 43 -1.83 2.97 18.88
CA ILE A 43 -0.98 4.10 18.49
C ILE A 43 -0.76 4.04 16.98
N LEU A 44 -0.96 5.18 16.29
CA LEU A 44 -0.80 5.30 14.85
C LEU A 44 0.69 5.42 14.45
N PRO A 45 1.06 5.02 13.22
CA PRO A 45 2.43 5.08 12.70
C PRO A 45 3.08 6.45 12.82
N SER A 46 2.35 7.53 12.54
CA SER A 46 2.83 8.91 12.65
C SER A 46 3.42 9.27 14.03
N SER A 47 3.01 8.57 15.09
CA SER A 47 3.48 8.81 16.45
C SER A 47 4.76 8.05 16.81
N PHE A 48 5.11 6.96 16.11
CA PHE A 48 6.26 6.14 16.47
C PHE A 48 7.28 5.92 15.33
N ILE A 49 6.86 6.02 14.06
CA ILE A 49 7.77 5.87 12.90
C ILE A 49 8.93 6.87 12.94
N PRO A 50 8.72 8.19 13.23
CA PRO A 50 9.84 9.12 13.29
C PRO A 50 10.90 8.75 14.35
N ALA A 51 10.46 8.15 15.46
CA ALA A 51 11.38 7.63 16.47
C ALA A 51 12.12 6.37 15.97
N ALA A 52 11.41 5.47 15.23
CA ALA A 52 12.02 4.29 14.63
C ALA A 52 13.12 4.66 13.63
N GLU A 53 12.87 5.63 12.78
CA GLU A 53 13.85 6.18 11.83
C GLU A 53 15.06 6.74 12.54
N ARG A 54 14.84 7.64 13.52
CA ARG A 54 15.90 8.27 14.30
C ARG A 54 16.83 7.27 15.00
N TYR A 55 16.28 6.14 15.46
CA TYR A 55 17.04 5.12 16.18
C TYR A 55 17.48 3.95 15.30
N GLY A 56 17.32 4.04 13.96
CA GLY A 56 17.75 3.01 13.01
C GLY A 56 17.01 1.67 13.15
N LEU A 57 15.75 1.68 13.57
CA LEU A 57 14.96 0.48 13.84
C LEU A 57 14.07 0.06 12.67
N MET A 58 14.04 0.84 11.58
CA MET A 58 13.11 0.61 10.47
C MET A 58 13.32 -0.74 9.80
N THR A 59 14.55 -1.15 9.52
CA THR A 59 14.81 -2.47 8.90
C THR A 59 14.35 -3.63 9.79
N ALA A 60 14.48 -3.49 11.11
CA ALA A 60 13.97 -4.52 12.04
C ALA A 60 12.43 -4.56 12.03
N LEU A 61 11.79 -3.40 11.95
CA LEU A 61 10.35 -3.26 11.87
C LEU A 61 9.80 -3.83 10.54
N ASP A 62 10.44 -3.51 9.42
CA ASP A 62 10.07 -4.04 8.10
C ASP A 62 10.20 -5.57 8.06
N ARG A 63 11.27 -6.13 8.66
CA ARG A 63 11.42 -7.59 8.82
C ARG A 63 10.28 -8.20 9.63
N TRP A 64 9.88 -7.54 10.71
CA TRP A 64 8.76 -7.98 11.53
C TRP A 64 7.45 -7.97 10.73
N VAL A 65 7.17 -6.87 10.03
CA VAL A 65 5.95 -6.71 9.22
C VAL A 65 5.86 -7.79 8.15
N VAL A 66 6.90 -7.94 7.31
CA VAL A 66 6.87 -8.91 6.21
C VAL A 66 6.71 -10.33 6.72
N ARG A 67 7.44 -10.71 7.80
CA ARG A 67 7.31 -12.05 8.38
C ARG A 67 5.87 -12.33 8.85
N ASN A 68 5.25 -11.39 9.57
CA ASN A 68 3.89 -11.57 10.09
C ASN A 68 2.85 -11.60 8.96
N VAL A 69 3.02 -10.78 7.90
CA VAL A 69 2.16 -10.86 6.71
C VAL A 69 2.27 -12.24 6.05
N PHE A 70 3.50 -12.76 5.87
CA PHE A 70 3.73 -14.05 5.27
C PHE A 70 3.15 -15.19 6.09
N GLN A 71 3.22 -15.11 7.43
CA GLN A 71 2.59 -16.08 8.33
C GLN A 71 1.07 -16.16 8.11
N VAL A 72 0.40 -15.00 8.06
CA VAL A 72 -1.06 -14.96 7.81
C VAL A 72 -1.40 -15.50 6.44
N ILE A 73 -0.66 -15.10 5.38
CA ILE A 73 -0.88 -15.63 4.03
C ILE A 73 -0.68 -17.14 3.99
N ARG A 74 0.39 -17.66 4.61
CA ARG A 74 0.66 -19.11 4.65
C ARG A 74 -0.46 -19.86 5.34
N GLN A 75 -0.92 -19.38 6.49
CA GLN A 75 -2.07 -19.96 7.19
C GLN A 75 -3.30 -20.05 6.28
N CYS A 76 -3.62 -18.97 5.55
CA CYS A 76 -4.78 -18.96 4.66
C CYS A 76 -4.64 -19.95 3.49
N LEU A 77 -3.41 -20.10 2.96
CA LEU A 77 -3.13 -21.08 1.91
C LEU A 77 -3.27 -22.52 2.44
N ASP A 78 -2.84 -22.78 3.68
CA ASP A 78 -2.93 -24.10 4.31
C ASP A 78 -4.38 -24.47 4.68
N GLU A 79 -5.22 -23.48 5.01
CA GLU A 79 -6.66 -23.67 5.24
C GLU A 79 -7.43 -24.01 3.95
N GLY A 80 -6.77 -24.00 2.79
CA GLY A 80 -7.36 -24.36 1.50
C GLY A 80 -8.55 -23.50 1.12
N ARG A 81 -8.57 -22.23 1.55
CA ARG A 81 -9.67 -21.30 1.27
C ARG A 81 -9.81 -21.08 -0.23
N GLU A 82 -11.02 -21.25 -0.74
CA GLU A 82 -11.32 -21.12 -2.16
C GLU A 82 -11.29 -19.65 -2.63
N GLY A 83 -10.81 -19.44 -3.86
CA GLY A 83 -10.82 -18.15 -4.55
C GLY A 83 -9.45 -17.43 -4.60
N PRO A 84 -9.34 -16.38 -5.43
CA PRO A 84 -8.10 -15.62 -5.54
C PRO A 84 -7.89 -14.78 -4.29
N LEU A 85 -6.77 -15.00 -3.62
CA LEU A 85 -6.36 -14.15 -2.50
C LEU A 85 -5.97 -12.75 -2.99
N SER A 86 -6.22 -11.75 -2.16
CA SER A 86 -5.87 -10.36 -2.44
C SER A 86 -4.35 -10.16 -2.57
N ILE A 87 -3.97 -9.14 -3.33
CA ILE A 87 -2.61 -8.61 -3.32
C ILE A 87 -2.43 -7.85 -2.02
N CYS A 88 -1.35 -8.12 -1.29
CA CYS A 88 -0.97 -7.40 -0.09
C CYS A 88 0.07 -6.34 -0.43
N ALA A 89 -0.27 -5.08 -0.29
CA ALA A 89 0.66 -3.97 -0.35
C ALA A 89 1.35 -3.80 1.01
N ILE A 90 2.68 -3.77 1.03
CA ILE A 90 3.51 -3.72 2.23
C ILE A 90 4.48 -2.55 2.10
N ASN A 91 4.37 -1.58 3.01
CA ASN A 91 5.26 -0.44 3.09
C ASN A 91 6.69 -0.86 3.48
N LEU A 92 7.69 -0.33 2.78
CA LEU A 92 9.11 -0.51 3.08
C LEU A 92 9.81 0.83 3.29
N SER A 93 10.65 0.86 4.30
CA SER A 93 11.50 2.04 4.58
C SER A 93 12.65 2.19 3.59
N GLY A 94 13.11 3.42 3.39
CA GLY A 94 14.28 3.70 2.56
C GLY A 94 15.56 2.99 3.01
N SER A 95 15.71 2.75 4.33
CA SER A 95 16.85 2.01 4.88
C SER A 95 16.84 0.54 4.48
N SER A 96 15.67 -0.06 4.33
CA SER A 96 15.53 -1.46 3.90
C SER A 96 15.80 -1.64 2.40
N ILE A 97 15.41 -0.67 1.57
CA ILE A 97 15.64 -0.70 0.11
C ILE A 97 17.13 -0.67 -0.24
N GLY A 98 17.94 0.01 0.58
CA GLY A 98 19.40 0.08 0.41
C GLY A 98 20.19 -1.06 1.05
N ASP A 99 19.53 -1.99 1.74
CA ASP A 99 20.19 -3.07 2.51
C ASP A 99 20.15 -4.40 1.75
N ASP A 100 21.29 -4.83 1.21
CA ASP A 100 21.42 -6.11 0.52
C ASP A 100 21.05 -7.31 1.41
N LYS A 101 21.32 -7.23 2.74
CA LYS A 101 20.93 -8.27 3.70
C LYS A 101 19.41 -8.33 3.88
N PHE A 102 18.71 -7.21 3.69
CA PHE A 102 17.25 -7.21 3.71
C PHE A 102 16.67 -7.86 2.45
N LEU A 103 17.27 -7.61 1.29
CA LEU A 103 16.89 -8.29 0.04
C LEU A 103 17.06 -9.80 0.14
N GLU A 104 18.23 -10.27 0.60
CA GLU A 104 18.47 -11.71 0.84
C GLU A 104 17.50 -12.31 1.86
N TYR A 105 17.14 -11.54 2.88
CA TYR A 105 16.14 -11.95 3.87
C TYR A 105 14.77 -12.16 3.23
N LEU A 106 14.30 -11.22 2.38
CA LEU A 106 13.03 -11.34 1.67
C LEU A 106 13.01 -12.58 0.76
N GLN A 107 14.07 -12.78 -0.03
CA GLN A 107 14.20 -13.94 -0.91
C GLN A 107 14.10 -15.26 -0.13
N ARG A 108 14.75 -15.36 1.03
CA ARG A 108 14.64 -16.53 1.91
C ARG A 108 13.22 -16.71 2.45
N LEU A 109 12.55 -15.64 2.87
CA LEU A 109 11.18 -15.73 3.38
C LEU A 109 10.20 -16.25 2.32
N PHE A 110 10.33 -15.83 1.05
CA PHE A 110 9.49 -16.36 -0.03
C PHE A 110 9.62 -17.88 -0.16
N VAL A 111 10.83 -18.40 -0.02
CA VAL A 111 11.08 -19.85 -0.06
C VAL A 111 10.56 -20.52 1.22
N GLU A 112 10.87 -19.97 2.40
CA GLU A 112 10.51 -20.53 3.70
C GLU A 112 9.00 -20.67 3.87
N TYR A 113 8.24 -19.62 3.51
CA TYR A 113 6.78 -19.60 3.64
C TYR A 113 6.04 -20.08 2.38
N ALA A 114 6.78 -20.37 1.29
CA ALA A 114 6.21 -20.74 -0.01
C ALA A 114 5.10 -19.78 -0.47
N ILE A 115 5.31 -18.46 -0.31
CA ILE A 115 4.35 -17.43 -0.71
C ILE A 115 4.46 -17.18 -2.21
N PRO A 116 3.35 -17.20 -2.97
CA PRO A 116 3.38 -16.78 -4.36
C PRO A 116 3.73 -15.29 -4.48
N PRO A 117 4.88 -14.91 -5.09
CA PRO A 117 5.33 -13.50 -5.10
C PRO A 117 4.33 -12.54 -5.73
N ARG A 118 3.48 -13.01 -6.66
CA ARG A 118 2.40 -12.21 -7.28
C ARG A 118 1.35 -11.69 -6.31
N MET A 119 1.30 -12.23 -5.07
CA MET A 119 0.43 -11.75 -4.00
C MET A 119 1.02 -10.57 -3.24
N ILE A 120 2.27 -10.21 -3.48
CA ILE A 120 2.95 -9.14 -2.76
C ILE A 120 3.19 -7.94 -3.67
N CYS A 121 2.80 -6.77 -3.18
CA CYS A 121 3.16 -5.47 -3.72
C CYS A 121 3.96 -4.72 -2.64
N PHE A 122 5.20 -4.35 -2.91
CA PHE A 122 5.93 -3.50 -1.99
C PHE A 122 5.67 -2.03 -2.31
N GLU A 123 5.44 -1.22 -1.27
CA GLU A 123 5.24 0.21 -1.39
C GLU A 123 6.48 0.95 -0.89
N ILE A 124 6.97 1.89 -1.67
CA ILE A 124 8.11 2.72 -1.36
C ILE A 124 7.74 4.18 -1.57
N THR A 125 8.09 5.04 -0.62
CA THR A 125 7.83 6.47 -0.79
C THR A 125 8.71 7.06 -1.90
N GLU A 126 8.20 8.07 -2.60
CA GLU A 126 8.95 8.81 -3.61
C GLU A 126 10.29 9.31 -3.08
N THR A 127 10.30 9.93 -1.91
CA THR A 127 11.50 10.44 -1.25
C THR A 127 12.55 9.36 -1.04
N SER A 128 12.14 8.17 -0.58
CA SER A 128 13.05 7.03 -0.38
C SER A 128 13.63 6.51 -1.68
N ALA A 129 12.83 6.44 -2.74
CA ALA A 129 13.27 5.99 -4.06
C ALA A 129 14.30 6.94 -4.68
N ILE A 130 14.09 8.26 -4.54
CA ILE A 130 14.99 9.28 -5.10
C ILE A 130 16.29 9.36 -4.32
N ALA A 131 16.26 9.21 -2.99
CA ALA A 131 17.46 9.32 -2.14
C ALA A 131 18.58 8.38 -2.58
N ASN A 132 18.25 7.20 -3.11
CA ASN A 132 19.21 6.28 -3.72
C ASN A 132 18.57 5.53 -4.90
N LEU A 133 18.36 6.23 -6.00
CA LEU A 133 17.64 5.72 -7.18
C LEU A 133 18.27 4.42 -7.75
N GLY A 134 19.59 4.33 -7.78
CA GLY A 134 20.28 3.13 -8.28
C GLY A 134 19.99 1.89 -7.46
N SER A 135 20.06 2.00 -6.12
CA SER A 135 19.71 0.88 -5.22
C SER A 135 18.23 0.53 -5.29
N ALA A 136 17.35 1.53 -5.38
CA ALA A 136 15.92 1.31 -5.51
C ALA A 136 15.59 0.53 -6.80
N ILE A 137 16.14 0.94 -7.94
CA ILE A 137 15.94 0.25 -9.22
C ILE A 137 16.43 -1.21 -9.15
N ARG A 138 17.61 -1.45 -8.58
CA ARG A 138 18.14 -2.81 -8.41
C ARG A 138 17.22 -3.66 -7.52
N PHE A 139 16.86 -3.16 -6.35
CA PHE A 139 15.99 -3.84 -5.39
C PHE A 139 14.64 -4.21 -6.01
N ILE A 140 14.02 -3.25 -6.73
CA ILE A 140 12.76 -3.47 -7.42
C ILE A 140 12.90 -4.55 -8.49
N ASN A 141 13.94 -4.48 -9.34
CA ASN A 141 14.14 -5.45 -10.42
C ASN A 141 14.35 -6.88 -9.89
N GLU A 142 15.13 -7.05 -8.81
CA GLU A 142 15.36 -8.36 -8.19
C GLU A 142 14.04 -9.00 -7.70
N LEU A 143 13.20 -8.24 -7.00
CA LEU A 143 11.93 -8.77 -6.47
C LEU A 143 10.86 -8.88 -7.57
N LYS A 144 10.85 -8.01 -8.58
CA LYS A 144 10.01 -8.18 -9.77
C LYS A 144 10.42 -9.42 -10.58
N GLY A 145 11.71 -9.77 -10.62
CA GLY A 145 12.19 -11.02 -11.20
C GLY A 145 11.57 -12.26 -10.53
N LEU A 146 11.22 -12.20 -9.26
CA LEU A 146 10.47 -13.24 -8.54
C LEU A 146 8.97 -13.22 -8.86
N GLY A 147 8.41 -12.09 -9.32
CA GLY A 147 7.00 -11.89 -9.61
C GLY A 147 6.26 -10.94 -8.66
N CYS A 148 6.97 -10.24 -7.78
CA CYS A 148 6.39 -9.19 -6.93
C CYS A 148 5.99 -7.96 -7.75
N ARG A 149 5.11 -7.14 -7.18
CA ARG A 149 4.74 -5.83 -7.70
C ARG A 149 5.29 -4.72 -6.82
N PHE A 150 5.32 -3.51 -7.37
CA PHE A 150 5.76 -2.32 -6.65
C PHE A 150 4.80 -1.15 -6.86
N SER A 151 4.61 -0.38 -5.79
CA SER A 151 3.89 0.89 -5.77
C SER A 151 4.83 2.02 -5.34
N LEU A 152 4.75 3.16 -6.01
CA LEU A 152 5.39 4.39 -5.56
C LEU A 152 4.37 5.20 -4.78
N ASP A 153 4.68 5.44 -3.51
CA ASP A 153 3.81 6.12 -2.55
C ASP A 153 4.15 7.60 -2.39
N ASP A 154 3.20 8.40 -1.88
CA ASP A 154 3.31 9.85 -1.66
C ASP A 154 3.75 10.61 -2.93
N PHE A 155 3.27 10.18 -4.11
CA PHE A 155 3.76 10.72 -5.37
C PHE A 155 3.36 12.18 -5.56
N CYS A 156 4.36 13.02 -5.86
CA CYS A 156 4.26 14.48 -6.00
C CYS A 156 3.97 15.25 -4.70
N ALA A 157 4.03 14.65 -3.51
CA ALA A 157 3.93 15.38 -2.25
C ALA A 157 5.12 16.34 -2.02
N GLY A 158 6.23 16.18 -2.77
CA GLY A 158 7.43 17.01 -2.74
C GLY A 158 7.71 17.73 -4.07
N MET A 159 8.85 18.43 -4.16
CA MET A 159 9.32 19.06 -5.41
C MET A 159 9.98 18.02 -6.30
N SER A 160 9.20 17.24 -7.02
CA SER A 160 9.69 16.12 -7.81
C SER A 160 9.77 16.45 -9.30
N SER A 161 10.85 15.98 -9.92
CA SER A 161 10.96 15.93 -11.38
C SER A 161 10.46 14.58 -11.87
N PHE A 162 9.49 14.53 -12.77
CA PHE A 162 8.99 13.29 -13.37
C PHE A 162 10.05 12.48 -14.13
N ALA A 163 11.25 13.05 -14.34
CA ALA A 163 12.28 12.42 -15.15
C ALA A 163 12.79 11.07 -14.60
N TYR A 164 12.86 10.91 -13.27
CA TYR A 164 13.30 9.65 -12.65
C TYR A 164 12.26 8.54 -12.75
N LEU A 165 10.95 8.89 -12.82
CA LEU A 165 9.85 7.92 -12.87
C LEU A 165 9.94 7.00 -14.10
N LYS A 166 10.52 7.51 -15.20
CA LYS A 166 10.78 6.72 -16.42
C LYS A 166 11.68 5.52 -16.15
N HIS A 167 12.56 5.60 -15.15
CA HIS A 167 13.53 4.56 -14.81
C HIS A 167 13.09 3.66 -13.66
N LEU A 168 12.05 4.07 -12.90
CA LEU A 168 11.50 3.29 -11.80
C LEU A 168 10.50 2.24 -12.32
N PRO A 169 10.82 0.94 -12.21
CA PRO A 169 9.97 -0.12 -12.74
C PRO A 169 8.81 -0.49 -11.81
N VAL A 170 8.11 0.52 -11.25
CA VAL A 170 6.92 0.31 -10.42
C VAL A 170 5.67 0.04 -11.26
N ASP A 171 4.70 -0.64 -10.69
CA ASP A 171 3.44 -1.03 -11.34
C ASP A 171 2.32 -0.04 -11.02
N PHE A 172 2.39 0.60 -9.84
CA PHE A 172 1.38 1.53 -9.35
C PHE A 172 2.00 2.86 -8.93
N LEU A 173 1.21 3.94 -9.06
CA LEU A 173 1.47 5.26 -8.50
C LEU A 173 0.34 5.61 -7.56
N LYS A 174 0.65 5.88 -6.28
CA LYS A 174 -0.33 6.37 -5.31
C LYS A 174 -0.32 7.90 -5.36
N ILE A 175 -1.49 8.47 -5.62
CA ILE A 175 -1.70 9.91 -5.66
C ILE A 175 -1.92 10.38 -4.23
N ASP A 176 -1.01 11.22 -3.73
CA ASP A 176 -1.05 11.69 -2.34
C ASP A 176 -2.39 12.32 -1.97
N GLY A 177 -2.84 12.00 -0.77
CA GLY A 177 -4.13 12.43 -0.26
C GLY A 177 -4.28 13.94 -0.11
N SER A 178 -3.19 14.72 -0.06
CA SER A 178 -3.26 16.18 -0.01
C SER A 178 -3.87 16.77 -1.29
N PHE A 179 -3.68 16.13 -2.44
CA PHE A 179 -4.32 16.54 -3.68
C PHE A 179 -5.77 16.03 -3.78
N VAL A 180 -6.04 14.83 -3.28
CA VAL A 180 -7.36 14.18 -3.43
C VAL A 180 -8.41 14.80 -2.53
N LYS A 181 -8.07 15.16 -1.29
CA LYS A 181 -9.03 15.69 -0.30
C LYS A 181 -9.75 16.95 -0.78
N ASP A 182 -9.00 17.87 -1.34
CA ASP A 182 -9.50 19.22 -1.66
C ASP A 182 -9.74 19.40 -3.17
N MET A 183 -9.67 18.32 -3.98
CA MET A 183 -9.77 18.39 -5.45
C MET A 183 -11.10 18.93 -5.98
N LEU A 184 -12.16 18.91 -5.19
CA LEU A 184 -13.47 19.44 -5.61
C LEU A 184 -13.54 20.96 -5.47
N ASP A 185 -12.80 21.52 -4.53
CA ASP A 185 -12.82 22.94 -4.19
C ASP A 185 -11.59 23.70 -4.70
N ASP A 186 -10.47 22.98 -4.93
CA ASP A 186 -9.23 23.55 -5.45
C ASP A 186 -8.93 23.02 -6.86
N PRO A 187 -9.04 23.89 -7.91
CA PRO A 187 -8.75 23.51 -9.28
C PRO A 187 -7.28 23.11 -9.53
N VAL A 188 -6.34 23.58 -8.69
CA VAL A 188 -4.92 23.19 -8.79
C VAL A 188 -4.77 21.74 -8.34
N ASN A 189 -5.37 21.36 -7.21
CA ASN A 189 -5.34 19.98 -6.72
C ASN A 189 -6.00 19.04 -7.73
N ARG A 190 -7.14 19.42 -8.31
CA ARG A 190 -7.78 18.63 -9.37
C ARG A 190 -6.85 18.44 -10.57
N ALA A 191 -6.23 19.52 -11.06
CA ALA A 191 -5.29 19.46 -12.17
C ALA A 191 -4.08 18.55 -11.84
N MET A 192 -3.58 18.57 -10.59
CA MET A 192 -2.51 17.65 -10.17
C MET A 192 -2.94 16.20 -10.25
N VAL A 193 -4.12 15.84 -9.76
CA VAL A 193 -4.67 14.47 -9.88
C VAL A 193 -4.77 14.06 -11.35
N GLU A 194 -5.30 14.92 -12.23
CA GLU A 194 -5.43 14.66 -13.67
C GLU A 194 -4.06 14.43 -14.34
N VAL A 195 -3.07 15.29 -14.04
CA VAL A 195 -1.71 15.19 -14.58
C VAL A 195 -1.02 13.92 -14.11
N ILE A 196 -1.09 13.59 -12.81
CA ILE A 196 -0.48 12.38 -12.26
C ILE A 196 -1.09 11.13 -12.89
N ASN A 197 -2.43 11.09 -13.00
CA ASN A 197 -3.13 9.98 -13.64
C ASN A 197 -2.71 9.82 -15.11
N HIS A 198 -2.66 10.92 -15.87
CA HIS A 198 -2.26 10.89 -17.27
C HIS A 198 -0.82 10.41 -17.45
N ILE A 199 0.13 10.95 -16.68
CA ILE A 199 1.54 10.54 -16.74
C ILE A 199 1.69 9.06 -16.36
N GLY A 200 1.01 8.61 -15.31
CA GLY A 200 0.99 7.20 -14.90
C GLY A 200 0.58 6.29 -16.07
N HIS A 201 -0.53 6.60 -16.71
CA HIS A 201 -1.03 5.81 -17.83
C HIS A 201 -0.11 5.84 -19.06
N VAL A 202 0.46 7.00 -19.40
CA VAL A 202 1.45 7.11 -20.50
C VAL A 202 2.68 6.23 -20.23
N MET A 203 3.05 6.07 -18.96
CA MET A 203 4.17 5.22 -18.54
C MET A 203 3.76 3.74 -18.30
N GLY A 204 2.52 3.35 -18.63
CA GLY A 204 2.01 1.99 -18.44
C GLY A 204 1.79 1.58 -16.97
N LYS A 205 1.68 2.55 -16.07
CA LYS A 205 1.42 2.33 -14.64
C LYS A 205 -0.06 2.53 -14.35
N ARG A 206 -0.56 1.92 -13.27
CA ARG A 206 -1.90 2.16 -12.75
C ARG A 206 -1.84 3.15 -11.60
N THR A 207 -2.92 3.89 -11.41
CA THR A 207 -3.00 4.93 -10.39
C THR A 207 -3.94 4.53 -9.25
N ILE A 208 -3.58 4.94 -8.03
CA ILE A 208 -4.37 4.71 -6.80
C ILE A 208 -4.55 6.08 -6.15
N ALA A 209 -5.78 6.54 -5.99
CA ALA A 209 -6.07 7.77 -5.25
C ALA A 209 -6.25 7.45 -3.76
N GLU A 210 -5.54 8.16 -2.91
CA GLU A 210 -5.62 8.01 -1.46
C GLU A 210 -6.64 8.98 -0.83
N PHE A 211 -7.01 8.70 0.43
CA PHE A 211 -7.90 9.53 1.25
C PHE A 211 -9.25 9.85 0.58
N VAL A 212 -9.80 8.89 -0.16
CA VAL A 212 -11.13 9.02 -0.74
C VAL A 212 -12.17 8.90 0.38
N GLU A 213 -12.77 10.02 0.78
CA GLU A 213 -13.66 10.11 1.95
C GLU A 213 -15.11 10.39 1.59
N THR A 214 -15.39 10.87 0.37
CA THR A 214 -16.76 11.23 -0.05
C THR A 214 -17.13 10.62 -1.40
N PRO A 215 -18.44 10.34 -1.63
CA PRO A 215 -18.90 9.84 -2.94
C PRO A 215 -18.64 10.81 -4.10
N LEU A 216 -18.60 12.12 -3.83
CA LEU A 216 -18.33 13.14 -4.86
C LEU A 216 -16.87 13.08 -5.32
N ILE A 217 -15.92 12.86 -4.40
CA ILE A 217 -14.51 12.62 -4.74
C ILE A 217 -14.39 11.34 -5.57
N GLU A 218 -15.03 10.23 -5.14
CA GLU A 218 -15.02 8.96 -5.87
C GLU A 218 -15.53 9.15 -7.31
N GLN A 219 -16.63 9.87 -7.49
CA GLN A 219 -17.19 10.18 -8.81
C GLN A 219 -16.20 10.99 -9.67
N ALA A 220 -15.60 12.04 -9.12
CA ALA A 220 -14.64 12.87 -9.84
C ALA A 220 -13.40 12.04 -10.27
N LEU A 221 -12.91 11.15 -9.42
CA LEU A 221 -11.81 10.25 -9.75
C LEU A 221 -12.18 9.26 -10.87
N GLN A 222 -13.43 8.76 -10.88
CA GLN A 222 -13.93 7.91 -11.97
C GLN A 222 -14.00 8.67 -13.30
N GLU A 223 -14.45 9.92 -13.28
CA GLU A 223 -14.50 10.80 -14.47
C GLU A 223 -13.09 11.08 -15.02
N ILE A 224 -12.11 11.34 -14.15
CA ILE A 224 -10.69 11.51 -14.51
C ILE A 224 -10.09 10.21 -15.06
N GLY A 225 -10.64 9.07 -14.65
CA GLY A 225 -10.20 7.77 -15.11
C GLY A 225 -9.12 7.13 -14.24
N VAL A 226 -8.99 7.53 -12.98
CA VAL A 226 -8.13 6.88 -11.98
C VAL A 226 -8.54 5.40 -11.84
N ASP A 227 -7.56 4.51 -11.63
CA ASP A 227 -7.81 3.06 -11.65
C ASP A 227 -8.34 2.53 -10.33
N TYR A 228 -7.80 3.00 -9.21
CA TYR A 228 -8.14 2.54 -7.86
C TYR A 228 -8.35 3.68 -6.89
N ALA A 229 -9.08 3.42 -5.83
CA ALA A 229 -9.30 4.33 -4.72
C ALA A 229 -9.06 3.64 -3.38
N GLN A 230 -8.52 4.38 -2.42
CA GLN A 230 -8.35 3.99 -1.04
C GLN A 230 -8.79 5.13 -0.13
N GLY A 231 -9.51 4.83 0.93
CA GLY A 231 -9.96 5.84 1.90
C GLY A 231 -11.13 5.35 2.74
N TYR A 232 -11.59 6.19 3.65
CA TYR A 232 -12.65 5.82 4.58
C TYR A 232 -14.03 5.65 3.95
N LEU A 233 -14.22 6.17 2.75
CA LEU A 233 -15.42 5.88 1.97
C LEU A 233 -15.45 4.41 1.52
N ILE A 234 -14.29 3.87 1.15
CA ILE A 234 -14.14 2.49 0.70
C ILE A 234 -14.22 1.55 1.91
N GLU A 235 -13.26 1.71 2.82
CA GLU A 235 -13.18 0.94 4.05
C GLU A 235 -12.28 1.64 5.08
N ARG A 236 -12.62 1.49 6.37
CA ARG A 236 -11.69 1.83 7.45
C ARG A 236 -10.74 0.68 7.71
N PRO A 237 -9.46 0.95 8.08
CA PRO A 237 -8.52 -0.12 8.42
C PRO A 237 -9.09 -1.08 9.48
N GLN A 238 -8.98 -2.38 9.24
CA GLN A 238 -9.43 -3.44 10.13
C GLN A 238 -8.27 -4.37 10.45
N VAL A 239 -8.37 -5.15 11.52
CA VAL A 239 -7.35 -6.13 11.89
C VAL A 239 -7.10 -7.09 10.72
N PHE A 240 -5.82 -7.27 10.36
CA PHE A 240 -5.41 -8.14 9.27
C PHE A 240 -5.57 -9.61 9.65
N THR A 241 -6.38 -10.32 8.91
CA THR A 241 -6.69 -11.75 9.10
C THR A 241 -6.83 -12.45 7.75
N CYS A 242 -7.04 -13.76 7.77
CA CYS A 242 -7.36 -14.51 6.55
C CYS A 242 -8.61 -13.97 5.83
N ASP A 243 -9.60 -13.47 6.55
CA ASP A 243 -10.81 -12.91 5.93
C ASP A 243 -10.51 -11.63 5.14
N SER A 244 -9.50 -10.86 5.56
CA SER A 244 -9.03 -9.70 4.80
C SER A 244 -8.47 -10.08 3.42
N LEU A 245 -7.89 -11.28 3.30
CA LEU A 245 -7.30 -11.78 2.05
C LEU A 245 -8.34 -12.34 1.07
N GLN A 246 -9.51 -12.75 1.56
CA GLN A 246 -10.56 -13.39 0.76
C GLN A 246 -11.59 -12.41 0.20
N ARG A 247 -11.35 -11.13 0.30
CA ARG A 247 -12.28 -10.13 -0.21
C ARG A 247 -12.46 -10.31 -1.73
N GLN A 248 -13.47 -11.08 -2.08
CA GLN A 248 -13.95 -11.12 -3.44
C GLN A 248 -14.53 -9.76 -3.77
N ARG A 249 -14.17 -9.23 -4.90
CA ARG A 249 -14.84 -8.06 -5.44
C ARG A 249 -16.33 -8.29 -5.54
N ILE A 250 -17.06 -7.51 -4.81
CA ILE A 250 -18.39 -7.14 -5.23
C ILE A 250 -18.13 -6.22 -6.44
N ALA A 251 -18.61 -6.65 -7.64
CA ALA A 251 -18.58 -5.83 -8.85
C ALA A 251 -18.93 -4.39 -8.48
N ALA A 252 -18.24 -3.41 -9.07
CA ALA A 252 -18.42 -1.99 -8.79
C ALA A 252 -19.90 -1.71 -8.53
N ARG A 253 -20.24 -1.45 -7.27
CA ARG A 253 -21.64 -1.16 -6.90
C ARG A 253 -22.00 0.13 -7.64
N PRO A 254 -23.12 0.17 -8.37
CA PRO A 254 -23.63 1.42 -8.89
C PRO A 254 -23.73 2.42 -7.74
N LEU A 255 -23.28 3.66 -7.96
CA LEU A 255 -23.24 4.77 -7.00
C LEU A 255 -24.53 4.98 -6.19
N LEU A 256 -25.67 4.48 -6.68
CA LEU A 256 -27.00 4.61 -6.09
C LEU A 256 -27.36 3.58 -4.99
N GLN A 257 -26.50 2.60 -4.66
CA GLN A 257 -26.85 1.53 -3.71
C GLN A 257 -26.01 1.50 -2.42
N ARG A 258 -25.14 2.46 -2.20
CA ARG A 258 -24.48 2.61 -0.89
C ARG A 258 -25.43 3.40 0.03
N ALA A 259 -26.28 2.68 0.78
CA ALA A 259 -27.09 3.30 1.81
C ALA A 259 -26.18 4.07 2.79
N PRO A 260 -26.56 5.30 3.22
CA PRO A 260 -25.80 6.01 4.23
C PRO A 260 -25.76 5.14 5.49
N GLY A 261 -24.54 4.75 5.90
CA GLY A 261 -24.34 4.01 7.13
C GLY A 261 -24.99 4.77 8.27
N THR A 262 -25.93 4.12 8.95
CA THR A 262 -26.54 4.62 10.19
C THR A 262 -25.42 4.93 11.17
N PHE A 263 -25.18 6.22 11.37
CA PHE A 263 -24.40 6.72 12.48
C PHE A 263 -25.10 6.32 13.79
N ARG A 264 -24.49 5.46 14.57
CA ARG A 264 -24.65 5.33 16.02
C ARG A 264 -23.28 5.33 16.67
#